data_f6c8587274497ab017e177f3f0defda2
#
_entry.id   f6c8587274497ab017e177f3f0defda2
#
_cell.length_a   1.000
_cell.length_b   1.000
_cell.length_c   1.000
_cell.angle_alpha   90.00
_cell.angle_beta   90.00
_cell.angle_gamma   90.00
#
_symmetry.space_group_name_H-M   'P 1'
#
loop_
_entity.id
_entity.type
_entity.pdbx_description
1 polymer ?
#
loop_
_entity_poly.entity_id
_entity_poly.type
_entity_poly.pdbx_seq_one_letter_code
_entity_poly.pdbx_strand_id
1 'polypeptide(L)'
;MLQHKRTLAGILAATMMFSLTACGGGGATKDPGSDAAQDPNEAAAAGTLQLSEWEESSGIFNTDETDEELYEKAKEEGKVTIYSISSRITKVANAFMEKYPGIEVEPFDISTNELLEKVTREYDAGQHVADVVHIKDQDGTLYNEYILARKFYNYKPADILSHIDEKYTKTQTPMYVELTQLFYNSEAYPDGSPVTNIWQLTEPEWKGRVMMQNPLDNLAWGSWITGFCVGDVPDELAASYKELYGKELTLSDGCENAGYEFLKRLHDNEPIFTSSSDEIAEAVGTKGQTNPPIGF
;
A
#
# COMPACT_ATOMS: atom_id res chain seq x y z
N MET A 1 55.20 2.50 -4.80
CA MET A 1 55.91 1.21 -4.96
C MET A 1 54.90 0.12 -5.15
N LEU A 2 55.03 -0.48 -6.29
CA LEU A 2 54.54 -1.75 -6.87
C LEU A 2 53.01 -1.94 -6.91
N GLN A 3 52.35 -1.80 -8.03
CA GLN A 3 52.37 -2.43 -9.37
C GLN A 3 52.13 -3.96 -9.33
N HIS A 4 51.14 -4.29 -10.16
CA HIS A 4 50.94 -5.50 -10.98
C HIS A 4 49.88 -6.45 -10.51
N LYS A 5 49.02 -7.08 -11.31
CA LYS A 5 48.89 -7.25 -12.78
C LYS A 5 47.46 -7.63 -13.16
N ARG A 6 47.10 -7.20 -14.37
CA ARG A 6 45.96 -7.69 -15.17
C ARG A 6 46.17 -9.14 -15.58
N THR A 7 45.07 -9.90 -15.75
CA THR A 7 45.01 -10.91 -16.81
C THR A 7 43.60 -10.99 -17.39
N LEU A 8 43.54 -10.78 -18.69
CA LEU A 8 42.45 -11.09 -19.62
C LEU A 8 42.43 -12.59 -19.91
N ALA A 9 41.26 -13.13 -20.19
CA ALA A 9 40.96 -14.15 -21.22
C ALA A 9 39.52 -14.65 -20.95
N GLY A 10 38.62 -14.87 -21.86
CA GLY A 10 38.62 -14.90 -23.32
C GLY A 10 37.22 -15.29 -23.76
N ILE A 11 36.88 -14.78 -24.88
CA ILE A 11 35.64 -14.94 -25.65
C ILE A 11 35.43 -16.42 -26.04
N LEU A 12 34.17 -16.91 -25.98
CA LEU A 12 33.69 -17.91 -26.91
C LEU A 12 32.24 -17.65 -27.32
N ALA A 13 32.08 -17.08 -28.48
CA ALA A 13 30.85 -17.04 -29.25
C ALA A 13 30.65 -18.40 -29.93
N ALA A 14 29.49 -19.01 -29.78
CA ALA A 14 29.05 -20.12 -30.61
C ALA A 14 27.76 -19.75 -31.33
N THR A 15 27.94 -19.27 -32.54
CA THR A 15 26.91 -19.15 -33.57
C THR A 15 26.51 -20.54 -34.06
N MET A 16 25.26 -20.93 -33.94
CA MET A 16 24.69 -22.02 -34.74
C MET A 16 23.61 -21.46 -35.66
N MET A 17 24.02 -21.34 -36.94
CA MET A 17 23.08 -21.27 -38.06
C MET A 17 22.43 -22.65 -38.26
N PHE A 18 21.13 -22.68 -38.39
CA PHE A 18 20.45 -23.79 -39.07
C PHE A 18 19.74 -23.27 -40.31
N SER A 19 20.15 -23.88 -41.40
CA SER A 19 19.77 -23.65 -42.77
C SER A 19 18.32 -24.08 -43.07
N LEU A 20 17.63 -23.24 -43.85
CA LEU A 20 16.39 -23.55 -44.55
C LEU A 20 16.60 -24.69 -45.55
N THR A 21 15.70 -25.66 -45.55
CA THR A 21 15.42 -26.46 -46.71
C THR A 21 13.92 -26.39 -47.01
N ALA A 22 13.61 -25.78 -48.15
CA ALA A 22 12.29 -25.74 -48.72
C ALA A 22 12.06 -27.03 -49.52
N CYS A 23 10.89 -27.66 -49.38
CA CYS A 23 10.24 -28.37 -50.47
C CYS A 23 8.74 -28.44 -50.24
N GLY A 24 8.00 -28.07 -51.26
CA GLY A 24 6.61 -27.74 -51.31
C GLY A 24 5.63 -28.91 -51.39
N GLY A 25 4.36 -28.56 -51.29
CA GLY A 25 3.21 -29.39 -51.62
C GLY A 25 1.95 -28.93 -50.96
N GLY A 26 1.06 -28.33 -51.71
CA GLY A 26 -0.18 -27.65 -51.50
C GLY A 26 -1.21 -28.20 -50.51
N GLY A 27 -2.02 -27.28 -50.05
CA GLY A 27 -3.36 -27.55 -49.58
C GLY A 27 -3.80 -26.75 -48.36
N ALA A 28 -4.75 -25.84 -48.60
CA ALA A 28 -5.70 -25.25 -47.66
C ALA A 28 -5.15 -24.31 -46.54
N THR A 29 -5.34 -23.06 -46.80
CA THR A 29 -5.29 -21.90 -45.87
C THR A 29 -6.16 -22.15 -44.67
N LYS A 30 -5.51 -22.24 -43.49
CA LYS A 30 -6.05 -21.80 -42.23
C LYS A 30 -5.14 -20.67 -41.74
N ASP A 31 -5.75 -19.51 -41.57
CA ASP A 31 -5.18 -18.35 -40.93
C ASP A 31 -4.61 -18.76 -39.56
N PRO A 32 -3.35 -18.46 -39.24
CA PRO A 32 -2.89 -18.57 -37.86
C PRO A 32 -3.51 -17.39 -37.10
N GLY A 33 -4.39 -17.74 -36.17
CA GLY A 33 -5.01 -16.81 -35.24
C GLY A 33 -3.97 -15.89 -34.65
N SER A 34 -4.30 -14.63 -34.65
CA SER A 34 -3.67 -13.58 -33.87
C SER A 34 -3.45 -14.10 -32.45
N ASP A 35 -2.20 -14.05 -31.99
CA ASP A 35 -1.91 -13.96 -30.57
C ASP A 35 -2.59 -12.66 -30.08
N ALA A 36 -3.82 -12.80 -29.63
CA ALA A 36 -4.49 -11.77 -28.90
C ALA A 36 -3.68 -11.58 -27.62
N ALA A 37 -3.01 -10.46 -27.50
CA ALA A 37 -2.52 -9.99 -26.22
C ALA A 37 -3.70 -10.08 -25.26
N GLN A 38 -3.59 -10.93 -24.24
CA GLN A 38 -4.61 -11.05 -23.21
C GLN A 38 -4.81 -9.68 -22.58
N ASP A 39 -6.04 -9.23 -22.56
CA ASP A 39 -6.40 -7.99 -21.88
C ASP A 39 -5.92 -8.08 -20.42
N PRO A 40 -5.15 -7.10 -19.93
CA PRO A 40 -4.69 -7.10 -18.52
C PRO A 40 -5.85 -7.26 -17.54
N ASN A 41 -7.05 -6.81 -17.94
CA ASN A 41 -8.26 -6.92 -17.13
C ASN A 41 -8.81 -8.36 -17.09
N GLU A 42 -8.63 -9.12 -18.16
CA GLU A 42 -9.02 -10.54 -18.22
C GLU A 42 -8.07 -11.43 -17.42
N ALA A 43 -6.78 -11.11 -17.41
CA ALA A 43 -5.79 -11.76 -16.56
C ALA A 43 -6.03 -11.46 -15.08
N ALA A 44 -6.42 -10.23 -14.74
CA ALA A 44 -6.78 -9.85 -13.38
C ALA A 44 -8.03 -10.60 -12.88
N ALA A 45 -9.07 -10.71 -13.71
CA ALA A 45 -10.28 -11.46 -13.36
C ALA A 45 -10.00 -12.97 -13.22
N ALA A 46 -9.17 -13.53 -14.08
CA ALA A 46 -8.73 -14.92 -13.99
C ALA A 46 -7.88 -15.16 -12.72
N GLY A 47 -7.05 -14.19 -12.36
CA GLY A 47 -6.25 -14.21 -11.12
C GLY A 47 -7.11 -14.26 -9.85
N THR A 48 -8.20 -13.50 -9.82
CA THR A 48 -9.13 -13.50 -8.68
C THR A 48 -9.82 -14.85 -8.49
N LEU A 49 -10.31 -15.46 -9.59
CA LEU A 49 -10.91 -16.80 -9.54
C LEU A 49 -9.91 -17.87 -9.08
N GLN A 50 -8.69 -17.81 -9.59
CA GLN A 50 -7.64 -18.73 -9.16
C GLN A 50 -7.23 -18.53 -7.70
N LEU A 51 -7.30 -17.31 -7.16
CA LEU A 51 -7.04 -17.04 -5.76
C LEU A 51 -8.08 -17.72 -4.86
N SER A 52 -9.37 -17.63 -5.23
CA SER A 52 -10.44 -18.36 -4.55
C SER A 52 -10.26 -19.87 -4.60
N GLU A 53 -9.93 -20.42 -5.76
CA GLU A 53 -9.66 -21.85 -5.92
C GLU A 53 -8.46 -22.31 -5.08
N TRP A 54 -7.44 -21.47 -4.98
CA TRP A 54 -6.28 -21.76 -4.14
C TRP A 54 -6.64 -21.71 -2.66
N GLU A 55 -7.38 -20.69 -2.25
CA GLU A 55 -7.89 -20.58 -0.89
C GLU A 55 -8.69 -21.83 -0.48
N GLU A 56 -9.59 -22.29 -1.33
CA GLU A 56 -10.38 -23.52 -1.09
C GLU A 56 -9.50 -24.78 -1.08
N SER A 57 -8.53 -24.88 -1.98
CA SER A 57 -7.70 -26.09 -2.14
C SER A 57 -6.54 -26.20 -1.16
N SER A 58 -6.06 -25.06 -0.64
CA SER A 58 -4.90 -25.03 0.25
C SER A 58 -5.23 -25.22 1.72
N GLY A 59 -6.52 -25.23 2.08
CA GLY A 59 -6.94 -25.34 3.48
C GLY A 59 -6.60 -24.12 4.35
N ILE A 60 -6.24 -23.01 3.73
CA ILE A 60 -5.95 -21.75 4.45
C ILE A 60 -7.18 -21.23 5.22
N PHE A 61 -8.36 -21.55 4.73
CA PHE A 61 -9.62 -21.35 5.45
C PHE A 61 -10.07 -22.60 6.20
N ASN A 62 -9.13 -23.47 6.60
CA ASN A 62 -9.53 -24.63 7.37
C ASN A 62 -10.02 -24.16 8.74
N THR A 63 -11.33 -23.95 8.81
CA THR A 63 -12.04 -23.54 10.01
C THR A 63 -12.30 -24.71 10.97
N ASP A 64 -11.94 -25.92 10.57
CA ASP A 64 -12.17 -27.15 11.33
C ASP A 64 -11.00 -27.49 12.26
N GLU A 65 -9.85 -26.85 12.08
CA GLU A 65 -8.68 -27.05 12.95
C GLU A 65 -8.73 -26.12 14.15
N THR A 66 -8.48 -26.69 15.32
CA THR A 66 -8.35 -25.93 16.57
C THR A 66 -6.99 -25.22 16.62
N ASP A 67 -6.89 -24.19 17.46
CA ASP A 67 -5.63 -23.47 17.72
C ASP A 67 -4.53 -24.44 18.19
N GLU A 68 -4.90 -25.49 18.96
CA GLU A 68 -3.98 -26.51 19.43
C GLU A 68 -3.45 -27.36 18.27
N GLU A 69 -4.31 -27.78 17.34
CA GLU A 69 -3.92 -28.58 16.18
C GLU A 69 -3.01 -27.76 15.24
N LEU A 70 -3.33 -26.50 15.01
CA LEU A 70 -2.49 -25.58 14.24
C LEU A 70 -1.13 -25.36 14.91
N TYR A 71 -1.11 -25.23 16.24
CA TYR A 71 0.15 -25.06 16.98
C TYR A 71 1.04 -26.28 16.91
N GLU A 72 0.47 -27.50 17.02
CA GLU A 72 1.27 -28.73 16.87
C GLU A 72 1.89 -28.86 15.48
N LYS A 73 1.15 -28.53 14.42
CA LYS A 73 1.67 -28.48 13.04
C LYS A 73 2.76 -27.43 12.87
N ALA A 74 2.55 -26.22 13.39
CA ALA A 74 3.54 -25.16 13.33
C ALA A 74 4.85 -25.51 14.07
N LYS A 75 4.77 -26.31 15.15
CA LYS A 75 5.98 -26.82 15.83
C LYS A 75 6.75 -27.84 14.97
N GLU A 76 6.05 -28.60 14.12
CA GLU A 76 6.72 -29.52 13.18
C GLU A 76 7.49 -28.76 12.10
N GLU A 77 6.96 -27.61 11.64
CA GLU A 77 7.65 -26.70 10.73
C GLU A 77 8.79 -25.94 11.42
N GLY A 78 8.61 -25.59 12.68
CA GLY A 78 9.61 -25.06 13.59
C GLY A 78 10.01 -23.60 13.38
N LYS A 79 9.64 -22.97 12.26
CA LYS A 79 10.07 -21.60 11.92
C LYS A 79 9.03 -20.87 11.09
N VAL A 80 8.94 -19.55 11.31
CA VAL A 80 8.21 -18.59 10.45
C VAL A 80 9.06 -17.37 10.15
N THR A 81 9.13 -16.97 8.90
CA THR A 81 9.85 -15.80 8.41
C THR A 81 8.85 -14.68 8.08
N ILE A 82 9.04 -13.48 8.67
CA ILE A 82 8.13 -12.36 8.52
C ILE A 82 8.86 -11.17 7.90
N TYR A 83 8.37 -10.67 6.76
CA TYR A 83 8.78 -9.39 6.20
C TYR A 83 7.80 -8.30 6.62
N SER A 84 8.30 -7.23 7.22
CA SER A 84 7.46 -6.15 7.78
C SER A 84 8.06 -4.78 7.53
N ILE A 85 7.19 -3.81 7.29
CA ILE A 85 7.54 -2.39 7.21
C ILE A 85 7.52 -1.69 8.58
N SER A 86 7.39 -2.44 9.65
CA SER A 86 7.29 -1.90 11.01
C SER A 86 8.41 -2.41 11.90
N SER A 87 9.21 -1.49 12.46
CA SER A 87 10.25 -1.82 13.44
C SER A 87 9.71 -2.52 14.71
N ARG A 88 8.40 -2.46 14.94
CA ARG A 88 7.77 -3.16 16.06
C ARG A 88 7.66 -4.66 15.83
N ILE A 89 7.93 -5.17 14.63
CA ILE A 89 7.81 -6.58 14.29
C ILE A 89 8.68 -7.47 15.19
N THR A 90 9.86 -7.00 15.59
CA THR A 90 10.73 -7.72 16.53
C THR A 90 10.06 -7.93 17.90
N LYS A 91 9.29 -6.96 18.38
CA LYS A 91 8.55 -7.09 19.65
C LYS A 91 7.41 -8.08 19.50
N VAL A 92 6.73 -8.06 18.36
CA VAL A 92 5.65 -9.02 18.04
C VAL A 92 6.21 -10.44 17.95
N ALA A 93 7.34 -10.62 17.26
CA ALA A 93 8.04 -11.91 17.14
C ALA A 93 8.42 -12.48 18.51
N ASN A 94 8.99 -11.65 19.39
CA ASN A 94 9.38 -12.09 20.74
C ASN A 94 8.14 -12.51 21.56
N ALA A 95 7.07 -11.73 21.53
CA ALA A 95 5.84 -12.06 22.25
C ALA A 95 5.17 -13.33 21.68
N PHE A 96 5.27 -13.56 20.36
CA PHE A 96 4.79 -14.76 19.72
C PHE A 96 5.57 -16.00 20.19
N MET A 97 6.91 -15.93 20.15
CA MET A 97 7.77 -17.04 20.62
C MET A 97 7.59 -17.37 22.11
N GLU A 98 7.30 -16.34 22.93
CA GLU A 98 6.97 -16.55 24.36
C GLU A 98 5.63 -17.29 24.50
N LYS A 99 4.63 -16.93 23.72
CA LYS A 99 3.30 -17.55 23.75
C LYS A 99 3.28 -18.94 23.13
N TYR A 100 4.08 -19.19 22.10
CA TYR A 100 4.12 -20.41 21.31
C TYR A 100 5.55 -21.00 21.26
N PRO A 101 6.04 -21.59 22.37
CA PRO A 101 7.37 -22.19 22.43
C PRO A 101 7.56 -23.32 21.40
N GLY A 102 8.72 -23.35 20.77
CA GLY A 102 9.05 -24.35 19.75
C GLY A 102 8.88 -23.88 18.32
N ILE A 103 8.40 -22.64 18.13
CA ILE A 103 8.35 -21.97 16.82
C ILE A 103 9.35 -20.80 16.87
N GLU A 104 10.35 -20.82 15.99
CA GLU A 104 11.26 -19.69 15.79
C GLU A 104 10.62 -18.66 14.88
N VAL A 105 10.69 -17.38 15.25
CA VAL A 105 10.24 -16.27 14.37
C VAL A 105 11.45 -15.48 13.91
N GLU A 106 11.65 -15.37 12.61
CA GLU A 106 12.67 -14.55 11.97
C GLU A 106 12.04 -13.28 11.37
N PRO A 107 12.07 -12.13 12.09
CA PRO A 107 11.48 -10.89 11.62
C PRO A 107 12.49 -10.07 10.83
N PHE A 108 12.05 -9.52 9.70
CA PHE A 108 12.80 -8.53 8.90
C PHE A 108 12.05 -7.21 8.91
N ASP A 109 12.72 -6.17 9.42
CA ASP A 109 12.25 -4.78 9.36
C ASP A 109 12.88 -4.12 8.13
N ILE A 110 12.10 -3.95 7.07
CA ILE A 110 12.57 -3.44 5.78
C ILE A 110 11.54 -2.47 5.19
N SER A 111 11.99 -1.53 4.37
CA SER A 111 11.11 -0.55 3.74
C SER A 111 10.15 -1.21 2.72
N THR A 112 9.05 -0.52 2.39
CA THR A 112 8.07 -1.01 1.40
C THR A 112 8.74 -1.39 0.08
N ASN A 113 9.61 -0.53 -0.45
CA ASN A 113 10.26 -0.77 -1.73
C ASN A 113 11.22 -1.97 -1.68
N GLU A 114 12.03 -2.06 -0.62
CA GLU A 114 12.93 -3.20 -0.42
C GLU A 114 12.17 -4.52 -0.26
N LEU A 115 11.02 -4.50 0.44
CA LEU A 115 10.18 -5.66 0.63
C LEU A 115 9.62 -6.16 -0.72
N LEU A 116 9.01 -5.27 -1.49
CA LEU A 116 8.43 -5.61 -2.78
C LEU A 116 9.50 -6.10 -3.78
N GLU A 117 10.65 -5.44 -3.80
CA GLU A 117 11.78 -5.84 -4.64
C GLU A 117 12.36 -7.22 -4.22
N LYS A 118 12.48 -7.45 -2.91
CA LYS A 118 12.97 -8.71 -2.35
C LYS A 118 12.03 -9.87 -2.71
N VAL A 119 10.73 -9.71 -2.45
CA VAL A 119 9.73 -10.73 -2.78
C VAL A 119 9.68 -11.00 -4.29
N THR A 120 9.74 -9.95 -5.12
CA THR A 120 9.75 -10.13 -6.57
C THR A 120 10.96 -10.96 -7.02
N ARG A 121 12.16 -10.66 -6.53
CA ARG A 121 13.37 -11.43 -6.86
C ARG A 121 13.30 -12.89 -6.38
N GLU A 122 12.76 -13.11 -5.19
CA GLU A 122 12.59 -14.46 -4.64
C GLU A 122 11.57 -15.25 -5.46
N TYR A 123 10.44 -14.65 -5.79
CA TYR A 123 9.41 -15.25 -6.64
C TYR A 123 9.95 -15.62 -8.02
N ASP A 124 10.66 -14.71 -8.69
CA ASP A 124 11.26 -14.94 -10.02
C ASP A 124 12.33 -16.03 -9.99
N ALA A 125 12.99 -16.23 -8.85
CA ALA A 125 13.93 -17.32 -8.60
C ALA A 125 13.27 -18.64 -8.17
N GLY A 126 11.94 -18.70 -8.06
CA GLY A 126 11.19 -19.84 -7.56
C GLY A 126 11.41 -20.11 -6.07
N GLN A 127 11.76 -19.09 -5.30
CA GLN A 127 11.98 -19.14 -3.86
C GLN A 127 10.81 -18.46 -3.13
N HIS A 128 10.36 -19.09 -2.06
CA HIS A 128 9.32 -18.58 -1.19
C HIS A 128 9.89 -18.50 0.24
N VAL A 129 10.58 -17.39 0.54
CA VAL A 129 11.32 -17.23 1.79
C VAL A 129 10.45 -16.66 2.89
N ALA A 130 9.59 -15.69 2.56
CA ALA A 130 8.67 -15.12 3.53
C ALA A 130 7.40 -15.96 3.64
N ASP A 131 7.05 -16.34 4.86
CA ASP A 131 5.76 -16.97 5.18
C ASP A 131 4.68 -15.91 5.41
N VAL A 132 5.04 -14.77 6.00
CA VAL A 132 4.13 -13.68 6.31
C VAL A 132 4.70 -12.36 5.81
N VAL A 133 3.85 -11.57 5.17
CA VAL A 133 4.17 -10.21 4.73
C VAL A 133 3.23 -9.22 5.41
N HIS A 134 3.81 -8.26 6.14
CA HIS A 134 3.11 -7.14 6.76
C HIS A 134 3.49 -5.84 6.06
N ILE A 135 2.59 -5.30 5.25
CA ILE A 135 2.84 -4.18 4.36
C ILE A 135 1.57 -3.33 4.21
N LYS A 136 1.70 -2.08 3.77
CA LYS A 136 0.57 -1.21 3.41
C LYS A 136 0.33 -1.27 1.91
N ASP A 137 -0.94 -1.37 1.52
CA ASP A 137 -1.39 -1.07 0.15
C ASP A 137 -1.90 0.37 0.11
N GLN A 138 -1.17 1.24 -0.53
CA GLN A 138 -1.47 2.68 -0.56
C GLN A 138 -2.20 3.11 -1.84
N ASP A 139 -2.06 2.33 -2.91
CA ASP A 139 -2.51 2.69 -4.26
C ASP A 139 -3.12 1.52 -5.04
N GLY A 140 -3.34 0.38 -4.36
CA GLY A 140 -3.84 -0.84 -4.98
C GLY A 140 -2.76 -1.70 -5.65
N THR A 141 -1.48 -1.30 -5.61
CA THR A 141 -0.37 -2.07 -6.20
C THR A 141 -0.27 -3.47 -5.62
N LEU A 142 -0.43 -3.63 -4.30
CA LEU A 142 -0.36 -4.96 -3.67
C LEU A 142 -1.44 -5.90 -4.20
N TYR A 143 -2.67 -5.41 -4.29
CA TYR A 143 -3.74 -6.23 -4.81
C TYR A 143 -3.52 -6.56 -6.29
N ASN A 144 -3.26 -5.55 -7.12
CA ASN A 144 -3.20 -5.73 -8.57
C ASN A 144 -1.95 -6.47 -9.05
N GLU A 145 -0.77 -6.22 -8.46
CA GLU A 145 0.50 -6.72 -8.97
C GLU A 145 1.09 -7.88 -8.16
N TYR A 146 0.61 -8.09 -6.94
CA TYR A 146 1.14 -9.14 -6.06
C TYR A 146 0.10 -10.21 -5.72
N ILE A 147 -1.11 -9.84 -5.31
CA ILE A 147 -2.12 -10.83 -4.94
C ILE A 147 -2.71 -11.48 -6.21
N LEU A 148 -3.14 -10.68 -7.19
CA LEU A 148 -3.65 -11.25 -8.46
C LEU A 148 -2.58 -12.01 -9.24
N ALA A 149 -1.31 -11.61 -9.14
CA ALA A 149 -0.17 -12.32 -9.72
C ALA A 149 0.34 -13.51 -8.88
N ARG A 150 -0.29 -13.80 -7.76
CA ARG A 150 0.06 -14.89 -6.83
C ARG A 150 1.47 -14.83 -6.25
N LYS A 151 2.02 -13.64 -6.14
CA LYS A 151 3.24 -13.40 -5.37
C LYS A 151 2.93 -13.32 -3.88
N PHE A 152 1.73 -12.85 -3.53
CA PHE A 152 1.16 -12.88 -2.18
C PHE A 152 -0.19 -13.60 -2.17
N TYR A 153 -0.53 -14.16 -1.04
CA TYR A 153 -1.82 -14.78 -0.78
C TYR A 153 -2.50 -14.11 0.41
N ASN A 154 -3.83 -14.06 0.39
CA ASN A 154 -4.60 -13.56 1.51
C ASN A 154 -4.91 -14.68 2.49
N TYR A 155 -4.38 -14.58 3.70
CA TYR A 155 -4.85 -15.40 4.81
C TYR A 155 -6.07 -14.72 5.45
N LYS A 156 -7.20 -15.41 5.46
CA LYS A 156 -8.49 -14.88 5.94
C LYS A 156 -9.09 -15.76 7.04
N PRO A 157 -8.55 -15.69 8.27
CA PRO A 157 -9.08 -16.47 9.40
C PRO A 157 -10.50 -16.04 9.73
N ALA A 158 -11.47 -16.97 9.67
CA ALA A 158 -12.90 -16.67 9.75
C ALA A 158 -13.31 -16.07 11.11
N ASP A 159 -12.69 -16.50 12.19
CA ASP A 159 -12.92 -15.99 13.54
C ASP A 159 -12.53 -14.50 13.65
N ILE A 160 -11.35 -14.13 13.16
CA ILE A 160 -10.86 -12.74 13.16
C ILE A 160 -11.70 -11.87 12.22
N LEU A 161 -11.96 -12.35 11.00
CA LEU A 161 -12.72 -11.59 10.00
C LEU A 161 -14.16 -11.34 10.42
N SER A 162 -14.77 -12.20 11.25
CA SER A 162 -16.11 -11.98 11.78
C SER A 162 -16.24 -10.71 12.63
N HIS A 163 -15.13 -10.14 13.09
CA HIS A 163 -15.05 -8.92 13.90
C HIS A 163 -14.64 -7.67 13.10
N ILE A 164 -14.39 -7.82 11.79
CA ILE A 164 -13.94 -6.74 10.92
C ILE A 164 -15.01 -6.44 9.88
N ASP A 165 -15.33 -5.16 9.66
CA ASP A 165 -16.27 -4.74 8.62
C ASP A 165 -15.81 -5.24 7.25
N GLU A 166 -16.70 -5.90 6.50
CA GLU A 166 -16.43 -6.50 5.20
C GLU A 166 -15.76 -5.54 4.20
N LYS A 167 -16.09 -4.24 4.29
CA LYS A 167 -15.47 -3.22 3.41
C LYS A 167 -13.95 -3.18 3.49
N TYR A 168 -13.36 -3.56 4.64
CA TYR A 168 -11.92 -3.58 4.85
C TYR A 168 -11.26 -4.93 4.50
N THR A 169 -12.04 -5.99 4.27
CA THR A 169 -11.54 -7.35 4.06
C THR A 169 -11.66 -7.83 2.62
N LYS A 170 -12.10 -6.95 1.71
CA LYS A 170 -12.35 -7.32 0.30
C LYS A 170 -11.09 -7.76 -0.44
N THR A 171 -10.00 -7.05 -0.25
CA THR A 171 -8.76 -7.25 -1.00
C THR A 171 -7.63 -7.84 -0.18
N GLN A 172 -7.53 -7.49 1.10
CA GLN A 172 -6.49 -7.98 2.02
C GLN A 172 -7.09 -8.24 3.40
N THR A 173 -6.33 -8.96 4.24
CA THR A 173 -6.63 -9.10 5.67
C THR A 173 -5.97 -7.95 6.42
N PRO A 174 -6.73 -7.00 6.96
CA PRO A 174 -6.15 -5.85 7.66
C PRO A 174 -5.68 -6.24 9.06
N MET A 175 -4.45 -5.87 9.41
CA MET A 175 -3.95 -5.94 10.78
C MET A 175 -4.45 -4.76 11.61
N TYR A 176 -4.53 -3.57 11.00
CA TYR A 176 -5.06 -2.35 11.59
C TYR A 176 -5.44 -1.35 10.48
N VAL A 177 -6.25 -0.37 10.84
CA VAL A 177 -6.60 0.77 9.98
C VAL A 177 -5.99 2.02 10.60
N GLU A 178 -5.27 2.78 9.78
CA GLU A 178 -4.76 4.10 10.18
C GLU A 178 -5.70 5.19 9.66
N LEU A 179 -5.90 6.19 10.48
CA LEU A 179 -6.70 7.37 10.11
C LEU A 179 -5.79 8.59 10.08
N THR A 180 -5.84 9.34 8.99
CA THR A 180 -5.29 10.70 8.96
C THR A 180 -6.33 11.63 9.56
N GLN A 181 -5.98 12.29 10.64
CA GLN A 181 -6.88 13.18 11.38
C GLN A 181 -6.25 14.56 11.54
N LEU A 182 -7.13 15.55 11.52
CA LEU A 182 -6.76 16.91 11.87
C LEU A 182 -6.59 17.01 13.40
N PHE A 183 -5.48 17.55 13.86
CA PHE A 183 -5.26 17.81 15.27
C PHE A 183 -4.91 19.27 15.56
N TYR A 184 -5.27 19.74 16.74
CA TYR A 184 -5.21 21.13 17.13
C TYR A 184 -4.72 21.30 18.57
N ASN A 185 -4.33 22.51 18.95
CA ASN A 185 -3.92 22.85 20.30
C ASN A 185 -5.13 23.06 21.21
N SER A 186 -5.38 22.12 22.12
CA SER A 186 -6.53 22.19 23.04
C SER A 186 -6.43 23.28 24.12
N GLU A 187 -5.22 23.82 24.37
CA GLU A 187 -5.06 24.98 25.26
C GLU A 187 -5.57 26.27 24.61
N ALA A 188 -5.31 26.43 23.31
CA ALA A 188 -5.79 27.59 22.54
C ALA A 188 -7.27 27.46 22.16
N TYR A 189 -7.75 26.23 21.99
CA TYR A 189 -9.14 25.92 21.60
C TYR A 189 -9.81 24.95 22.59
N PRO A 190 -10.12 25.41 23.81
CA PRO A 190 -10.61 24.53 24.89
C PRO A 190 -12.02 24.01 24.63
N ASP A 191 -12.80 24.67 23.80
CA ASP A 191 -14.19 24.29 23.48
C ASP A 191 -14.31 23.24 22.37
N GLY A 192 -13.18 22.82 21.79
CA GLY A 192 -13.12 21.82 20.71
C GLY A 192 -12.36 22.31 19.47
N SER A 193 -12.46 21.51 18.39
CA SER A 193 -11.78 21.83 17.16
C SER A 193 -12.24 23.17 16.57
N PRO A 194 -11.30 24.09 16.22
CA PRO A 194 -11.66 25.33 15.54
C PRO A 194 -12.07 25.11 14.09
N VAL A 195 -11.87 23.90 13.56
CA VAL A 195 -12.24 23.48 12.21
C VAL A 195 -13.23 22.33 12.30
N THR A 196 -14.43 22.52 11.80
CA THR A 196 -15.51 21.53 11.75
C THR A 196 -15.83 21.10 10.33
N ASN A 197 -15.32 21.83 9.34
CA ASN A 197 -15.46 21.54 7.93
C ASN A 197 -14.12 21.80 7.25
N ILE A 198 -13.68 20.87 6.41
CA ILE A 198 -12.34 20.91 5.80
C ILE A 198 -12.10 22.16 4.94
N TRP A 199 -13.15 22.73 4.34
CA TRP A 199 -13.05 23.95 3.55
C TRP A 199 -12.62 25.18 4.35
N GLN A 200 -12.84 25.17 5.68
CA GLN A 200 -12.34 26.25 6.54
C GLN A 200 -10.81 26.36 6.49
N LEU A 201 -10.09 25.28 6.23
CA LEU A 201 -8.63 25.29 6.05
C LEU A 201 -8.18 26.13 4.85
N THR A 202 -9.09 26.44 3.94
CA THR A 202 -8.82 27.30 2.78
C THR A 202 -9.15 28.78 3.02
N GLU A 203 -9.63 29.11 4.21
CA GLU A 203 -9.97 30.49 4.58
C GLU A 203 -8.74 31.30 5.02
N PRO A 204 -8.78 32.64 4.86
CA PRO A 204 -7.64 33.50 5.23
C PRO A 204 -7.17 33.37 6.67
N GLU A 205 -8.04 32.94 7.59
CA GLU A 205 -7.71 32.69 8.99
C GLU A 205 -6.62 31.62 9.13
N TRP A 206 -6.63 30.62 8.26
CA TRP A 206 -5.69 29.50 8.30
C TRP A 206 -4.50 29.68 7.34
N LYS A 207 -4.35 30.82 6.73
CA LYS A 207 -3.24 31.07 5.82
C LYS A 207 -1.90 30.95 6.54
N GLY A 208 -1.03 30.06 6.02
CA GLY A 208 0.27 29.80 6.60
C GLY A 208 0.22 29.07 7.97
N ARG A 209 -0.91 28.43 8.31
CA ARG A 209 -1.11 27.79 9.61
C ARG A 209 -1.58 26.31 9.51
N VAL A 210 -1.77 25.80 8.31
CA VAL A 210 -2.06 24.37 8.09
C VAL A 210 -0.74 23.66 7.87
N MET A 211 -0.45 22.62 8.67
CA MET A 211 0.78 21.84 8.60
C MET A 211 0.50 20.41 8.14
N MET A 212 1.35 19.89 7.27
CA MET A 212 1.33 18.50 6.82
C MET A 212 2.71 18.07 6.35
N GLN A 213 2.96 16.76 6.27
CA GLN A 213 4.18 16.30 5.62
C GLN A 213 4.14 16.61 4.12
N ASN A 214 5.31 16.82 3.52
CA ASN A 214 5.41 17.11 2.10
C ASN A 214 4.93 15.89 1.27
N PRO A 215 3.84 16.03 0.49
CA PRO A 215 3.29 14.92 -0.30
C PRO A 215 4.19 14.50 -1.46
N LEU A 216 5.19 15.31 -1.85
CA LEU A 216 6.15 14.96 -2.90
C LEU A 216 7.30 14.09 -2.37
N ASP A 217 7.56 14.15 -1.07
CA ASP A 217 8.66 13.40 -0.44
C ASP A 217 8.16 12.10 0.23
N ASN A 218 6.85 11.94 0.37
CA ASN A 218 6.24 10.81 1.06
C ASN A 218 5.05 10.26 0.26
N LEU A 219 5.19 9.04 -0.25
CA LEU A 219 4.17 8.39 -1.09
C LEU A 219 2.82 8.26 -0.39
N ALA A 220 2.79 7.99 0.92
CA ALA A 220 1.54 7.89 1.67
C ALA A 220 0.77 9.21 1.68
N TRP A 221 1.48 10.32 1.85
CA TRP A 221 0.89 11.65 1.77
C TRP A 221 0.50 12.03 0.35
N GLY A 222 1.30 11.63 -0.66
CA GLY A 222 0.93 11.78 -2.07
C GLY A 222 -0.37 11.06 -2.39
N SER A 223 -0.51 9.81 -1.99
CA SER A 223 -1.72 9.01 -2.18
C SER A 223 -2.92 9.59 -1.42
N TRP A 224 -2.72 10.08 -0.19
CA TRP A 224 -3.77 10.73 0.58
C TRP A 224 -4.29 12.01 -0.11
N ILE A 225 -3.40 12.86 -0.61
CA ILE A 225 -3.76 14.08 -1.35
C ILE A 225 -4.53 13.73 -2.64
N THR A 226 -4.06 12.76 -3.41
CA THR A 226 -4.75 12.35 -4.65
C THR A 226 -6.12 11.74 -4.37
N GLY A 227 -6.30 11.15 -3.20
CA GLY A 227 -7.58 10.63 -2.72
C GLY A 227 -8.71 11.66 -2.71
N PHE A 228 -8.40 12.95 -2.54
CA PHE A 228 -9.40 14.02 -2.62
C PHE A 228 -10.00 14.19 -4.02
N CYS A 229 -9.31 13.72 -5.07
CA CYS A 229 -9.68 13.95 -6.46
C CYS A 229 -10.41 12.76 -7.12
N VAL A 230 -10.55 11.62 -6.43
CA VAL A 230 -11.06 10.37 -7.02
C VAL A 230 -12.21 9.78 -6.22
N GLY A 231 -12.93 8.84 -6.84
CA GLY A 231 -14.07 8.15 -6.20
C GLY A 231 -15.21 9.10 -5.88
N ASP A 232 -15.83 8.89 -4.72
CA ASP A 232 -16.98 9.68 -4.24
C ASP A 232 -16.56 10.94 -3.45
N VAL A 233 -15.25 11.09 -3.12
CA VAL A 233 -14.74 12.18 -2.29
C VAL A 233 -14.98 13.56 -2.90
N PRO A 234 -14.81 13.79 -4.23
CA PRO A 234 -15.17 15.07 -4.83
C PRO A 234 -16.62 15.52 -4.60
N ASP A 235 -17.56 14.57 -4.67
CA ASP A 235 -18.98 14.87 -4.45
C ASP A 235 -19.26 15.19 -2.98
N GLU A 236 -18.63 14.46 -2.05
CA GLU A 236 -18.68 14.76 -0.62
C GLU A 236 -18.10 16.13 -0.30
N LEU A 237 -16.98 16.52 -0.93
CA LEU A 237 -16.40 17.84 -0.78
C LEU A 237 -17.32 18.94 -1.33
N ALA A 238 -17.96 18.74 -2.48
CA ALA A 238 -18.91 19.68 -3.02
C ALA A 238 -20.12 19.87 -2.10
N ALA A 239 -20.64 18.77 -1.55
CA ALA A 239 -21.73 18.80 -0.58
C ALA A 239 -21.34 19.52 0.73
N SER A 240 -20.16 19.23 1.26
CA SER A 240 -19.60 19.89 2.44
C SER A 240 -19.36 21.38 2.24
N TYR A 241 -18.94 21.79 1.03
CA TYR A 241 -18.83 23.21 0.66
C TYR A 241 -20.20 23.90 0.71
N LYS A 242 -21.19 23.27 0.10
CA LYS A 242 -22.57 23.78 0.09
C LYS A 242 -23.16 23.90 1.50
N GLU A 243 -22.90 22.90 2.35
CA GLU A 243 -23.32 22.94 3.75
C GLU A 243 -22.70 24.14 4.50
N LEU A 244 -21.39 24.35 4.34
CA LEU A 244 -20.66 25.41 5.02
C LEU A 244 -21.07 26.82 4.54
N TYR A 245 -21.16 27.02 3.21
CA TYR A 245 -21.33 28.36 2.63
C TYR A 245 -22.74 28.64 2.11
N GLY A 246 -23.65 27.68 2.12
CA GLY A 246 -25.02 27.84 1.63
C GLY A 246 -25.13 28.04 0.11
N LYS A 247 -24.10 27.73 -0.67
CA LYS A 247 -24.05 27.91 -2.12
C LYS A 247 -23.27 26.79 -2.80
N GLU A 248 -23.55 26.56 -4.07
CA GLU A 248 -22.80 25.59 -4.86
C GLU A 248 -21.35 26.02 -5.04
N LEU A 249 -20.45 25.02 -5.08
CA LEU A 249 -19.04 25.22 -5.38
C LEU A 249 -18.87 25.66 -6.84
N THR A 250 -18.09 26.71 -7.05
CA THR A 250 -17.64 27.09 -8.39
C THR A 250 -16.18 26.68 -8.54
N LEU A 251 -15.91 25.91 -9.57
CA LEU A 251 -14.55 25.45 -9.86
C LEU A 251 -13.75 26.55 -10.56
N SER A 252 -12.49 26.67 -10.18
CA SER A 252 -11.51 27.52 -10.87
C SER A 252 -11.08 26.87 -12.19
N ASP A 253 -10.54 27.68 -13.10
CA ASP A 253 -9.99 27.19 -14.35
C ASP A 253 -8.92 26.11 -14.09
N GLY A 254 -9.03 24.96 -14.77
CA GLY A 254 -8.14 23.84 -14.64
C GLY A 254 -8.47 22.85 -13.50
N CYS A 255 -9.49 23.14 -12.67
CA CYS A 255 -9.98 22.21 -11.67
C CYS A 255 -11.09 21.33 -12.26
N GLU A 256 -10.90 20.02 -12.30
CA GLU A 256 -11.85 19.07 -12.88
C GLU A 256 -13.01 18.73 -11.94
N ASN A 257 -12.77 18.80 -10.63
CA ASN A 257 -13.78 18.52 -9.61
C ASN A 257 -13.48 19.24 -8.29
N ALA A 258 -14.32 19.04 -7.27
CA ALA A 258 -14.19 19.69 -5.96
C ALA A 258 -12.88 19.33 -5.23
N GLY A 259 -12.32 18.16 -5.47
CA GLY A 259 -11.03 17.76 -4.90
C GLY A 259 -9.89 18.63 -5.41
N TYR A 260 -9.78 18.83 -6.73
CA TYR A 260 -8.79 19.73 -7.33
C TYR A 260 -8.99 21.17 -6.85
N GLU A 261 -10.23 21.64 -6.76
CA GLU A 261 -10.52 22.97 -6.25
C GLU A 261 -10.13 23.15 -4.79
N PHE A 262 -10.41 22.14 -3.94
CA PHE A 262 -9.98 22.14 -2.55
C PHE A 262 -8.46 22.20 -2.42
N LEU A 263 -7.74 21.32 -3.11
CA LEU A 263 -6.29 21.28 -3.06
C LEU A 263 -5.65 22.57 -3.59
N LYS A 264 -6.22 23.13 -4.66
CA LYS A 264 -5.77 24.42 -5.18
C LYS A 264 -5.93 25.53 -4.13
N ARG A 265 -7.11 25.65 -3.52
CA ARG A 265 -7.35 26.68 -2.48
C ARG A 265 -6.50 26.44 -1.24
N LEU A 266 -6.30 25.19 -0.85
CA LEU A 266 -5.41 24.85 0.27
C LEU A 266 -3.97 25.26 -0.04
N HIS A 267 -3.49 25.00 -1.26
CA HIS A 267 -2.16 25.43 -1.71
C HIS A 267 -2.04 26.97 -1.73
N ASP A 268 -3.05 27.67 -2.27
CA ASP A 268 -3.09 29.14 -2.31
C ASP A 268 -3.11 29.75 -0.88
N ASN A 269 -3.51 28.93 0.11
CA ASN A 269 -3.51 29.30 1.54
C ASN A 269 -2.15 29.02 2.23
N GLU A 270 -1.11 28.72 1.46
CA GLU A 270 0.28 28.60 1.89
C GLU A 270 0.48 27.59 3.04
N PRO A 271 0.13 26.30 2.87
CA PRO A 271 0.34 25.30 3.91
C PRO A 271 1.83 25.12 4.21
N ILE A 272 2.15 24.77 5.45
CA ILE A 272 3.52 24.52 5.88
C ILE A 272 3.82 23.04 5.69
N PHE A 273 4.79 22.73 4.84
CA PHE A 273 5.26 21.37 4.62
C PHE A 273 6.44 21.05 5.54
N THR A 274 6.39 19.86 6.16
CA THR A 274 7.45 19.36 7.05
C THR A 274 7.95 18.00 6.56
N SER A 275 9.10 17.57 7.11
CA SER A 275 9.66 16.25 6.82
C SER A 275 9.14 15.15 7.76
N SER A 276 8.58 15.52 8.91
CA SER A 276 8.13 14.55 9.91
C SER A 276 6.84 14.97 10.63
N SER A 277 6.10 13.97 11.12
CA SER A 277 4.94 14.19 11.99
C SER A 277 5.32 14.77 13.35
N ASP A 278 6.55 14.51 13.83
CA ASP A 278 7.00 15.02 15.12
C ASP A 278 7.13 16.55 15.10
N GLU A 279 7.65 17.12 14.00
CA GLU A 279 7.70 18.57 13.81
C GLU A 279 6.32 19.21 13.86
N ILE A 280 5.33 18.55 13.25
CA ILE A 280 3.94 19.03 13.26
C ILE A 280 3.36 18.95 14.67
N ALA A 281 3.55 17.80 15.34
CA ALA A 281 3.06 17.59 16.70
C ALA A 281 3.66 18.59 17.69
N GLU A 282 4.96 18.89 17.59
CA GLU A 282 5.63 19.88 18.39
C GLU A 282 5.11 21.29 18.14
N ALA A 283 4.99 21.68 16.86
CA ALA A 283 4.50 23.01 16.49
C ALA A 283 3.06 23.22 16.96
N VAL A 284 2.17 22.27 16.75
CA VAL A 284 0.77 22.36 17.19
C VAL A 284 0.67 22.29 18.72
N GLY A 285 1.43 21.38 19.37
CA GLY A 285 1.32 21.10 20.81
C GLY A 285 2.03 22.10 21.70
N THR A 286 2.80 23.04 21.17
CA THR A 286 3.52 24.06 21.97
C THR A 286 2.55 24.89 22.79
N LYS A 287 2.85 25.03 24.09
CA LYS A 287 2.00 25.76 25.04
C LYS A 287 2.11 27.27 24.91
N GLY A 288 1.06 27.98 25.30
CA GLY A 288 1.02 29.43 25.37
C GLY A 288 0.90 30.12 24.01
N GLN A 289 0.55 29.41 22.96
CA GLN A 289 0.33 29.99 21.65
C GLN A 289 -1.04 30.69 21.58
N THR A 290 -1.07 31.87 20.98
CA THR A 290 -2.32 32.59 20.75
C THR A 290 -3.03 32.11 19.46
N ASN A 291 -2.25 31.79 18.44
CA ASN A 291 -2.72 31.34 17.14
C ASN A 291 -1.90 30.13 16.67
N PRO A 292 -2.04 28.96 17.33
CA PRO A 292 -1.28 27.78 16.94
C PRO A 292 -1.65 27.32 15.53
N PRO A 293 -0.75 26.63 14.82
CA PRO A 293 -1.11 25.94 13.60
C PRO A 293 -2.05 24.77 13.91
N ILE A 294 -2.64 24.25 12.84
CA ILE A 294 -3.39 23.01 12.84
C ILE A 294 -2.66 21.99 11.95
N GLY A 295 -2.70 20.70 12.29
CA GLY A 295 -1.89 19.69 11.61
C GLY A 295 -2.66 18.45 11.19
N PHE A 296 -2.15 17.78 10.17
CA PHE A 296 -2.57 16.45 9.75
C PHE A 296 -1.52 15.40 10.11
#